data_0eeb3f09d3e41d9f7ce5eb4267926a5e
#
_entry.id   0eeb3f09d3e41d9f7ce5eb4267926a5e
#
_cell.length_a   1.000
_cell.length_b   1.000
_cell.length_c   1.000
_cell.angle_alpha   90.00
_cell.angle_beta   90.00
_cell.angle_gamma   90.00
#
_symmetry.space_group_name_H-M   'P 1'
#
loop_
_entity.id
_entity.type
_entity.pdbx_description
1 polymer ?
#
loop_
_entity_poly.entity_id
_entity_poly.type
_entity_poly.pdbx_seq_one_letter_code
_entity_poly.pdbx_strand_id
1 'polypeptide(L)'
;NIPDWLKLTAEGRIEEANSLAHSTNNMPEICGRICPQDRLCEGNCVIEQSGHGTVTIGSVEKYITDTAWEKGWIKPIKIAKEIDQSVGIVGAGPAGLACAEELRKLGYKITIYDRYDRAGGLLIYGIPNFKLEKFVVERRIDLLKKGGIKFEQNVEIGKNLSLKELKERHDAILIATGVYKPREIKLEGDNLKNIYPAMEFLTASNRKGLGDKVKD
;
A
#
# COMPACT_ATOMS: atom_id res chain seq x y z
N ASN A 1 -7.04 -10.68 -14.59
CA ASN A 1 -7.83 -9.83 -15.51
C ASN A 1 -7.03 -8.79 -16.30
N ILE A 2 -5.67 -8.93 -16.33
CA ILE A 2 -4.78 -7.99 -17.04
C ILE A 2 -5.13 -7.88 -18.54
N PRO A 3 -5.30 -8.98 -19.29
CA PRO A 3 -5.64 -8.89 -20.71
C PRO A 3 -6.93 -8.10 -20.98
N ASP A 4 -7.92 -8.25 -20.09
CA ASP A 4 -9.21 -7.62 -20.28
C ASP A 4 -9.16 -6.10 -20.08
N TRP A 5 -8.49 -5.62 -19.02
CA TRP A 5 -8.37 -4.18 -18.85
C TRP A 5 -7.35 -3.55 -19.82
N LEU A 6 -6.36 -4.30 -20.35
CA LEU A 6 -5.54 -3.86 -21.47
C LEU A 6 -6.39 -3.65 -22.73
N LYS A 7 -7.28 -4.60 -23.04
CA LYS A 7 -8.23 -4.48 -24.16
C LYS A 7 -9.12 -3.25 -24.02
N LEU A 8 -9.75 -3.09 -22.82
CA LEU A 8 -10.60 -1.92 -22.56
C LEU A 8 -9.82 -0.60 -22.72
N THR A 9 -8.56 -0.58 -22.28
CA THR A 9 -7.70 0.60 -22.46
C THR A 9 -7.43 0.89 -23.91
N ALA A 10 -7.13 -0.12 -24.72
CA ALA A 10 -6.92 0.03 -26.16
C ALA A 10 -8.19 0.51 -26.90
N GLU A 11 -9.36 0.17 -26.39
CA GLU A 11 -10.67 0.62 -26.89
C GLU A 11 -11.04 2.04 -26.39
N GLY A 12 -10.22 2.68 -25.54
CA GLY A 12 -10.51 3.99 -24.93
C GLY A 12 -11.50 3.94 -23.77
N ARG A 13 -11.90 2.78 -23.31
CA ARG A 13 -12.88 2.54 -22.21
C ARG A 13 -12.17 2.55 -20.84
N ILE A 14 -11.53 3.68 -20.52
CA ILE A 14 -10.62 3.78 -19.35
C ILE A 14 -11.35 3.62 -18.02
N GLU A 15 -12.58 4.12 -17.87
CA GLU A 15 -13.37 3.96 -16.64
C GLU A 15 -13.70 2.49 -16.36
N GLU A 16 -14.06 1.74 -17.38
CA GLU A 16 -14.31 0.32 -17.26
C GLU A 16 -13.01 -0.47 -16.98
N ALA A 17 -11.91 -0.10 -17.65
CA ALA A 17 -10.59 -0.66 -17.38
C ALA A 17 -10.18 -0.45 -15.91
N ASN A 18 -10.42 0.75 -15.36
CA ASN A 18 -10.17 1.05 -13.95
C ASN A 18 -11.03 0.20 -13.01
N SER A 19 -12.32 0.08 -13.28
CA SER A 19 -13.23 -0.74 -12.49
C SER A 19 -12.78 -2.20 -12.45
N LEU A 20 -12.36 -2.72 -13.61
CA LEU A 20 -11.87 -4.09 -13.75
C LEU A 20 -10.51 -4.30 -13.07
N ALA A 21 -9.58 -3.35 -13.16
CA ALA A 21 -8.30 -3.41 -12.44
C ALA A 21 -8.53 -3.46 -10.92
N HIS A 22 -9.43 -2.63 -10.39
CA HIS A 22 -9.77 -2.60 -8.96
C HIS A 22 -10.59 -3.81 -8.48
N SER A 23 -11.14 -4.63 -9.37
CA SER A 23 -11.91 -5.82 -8.96
C SER A 23 -11.04 -6.92 -8.33
N THR A 24 -9.74 -6.93 -8.61
CA THR A 24 -8.79 -7.93 -8.11
C THR A 24 -7.55 -7.32 -7.45
N ASN A 25 -7.43 -6.00 -7.40
CA ASN A 25 -6.30 -5.29 -6.81
C ASN A 25 -6.80 -4.05 -6.05
N ASN A 26 -6.50 -3.97 -4.77
CA ASN A 26 -6.91 -2.83 -3.93
C ASN A 26 -6.13 -1.54 -4.23
N MET A 27 -4.91 -1.66 -4.76
CA MET A 27 -3.98 -0.55 -4.94
C MET A 27 -3.24 -0.60 -6.28
N PRO A 28 -3.96 -0.65 -7.42
CA PRO A 28 -3.32 -0.78 -8.73
C PRO A 28 -2.41 0.42 -9.07
N GLU A 29 -2.72 1.62 -8.58
CA GLU A 29 -1.86 2.80 -8.74
C GLU A 29 -0.50 2.65 -8.07
N ILE A 30 -0.42 1.86 -7.00
CA ILE A 30 0.84 1.55 -6.31
C ILE A 30 1.56 0.42 -7.04
N CYS A 31 0.85 -0.65 -7.40
CA CYS A 31 1.42 -1.78 -8.14
C CYS A 31 2.04 -1.34 -9.46
N GLY A 32 1.36 -0.52 -10.23
CA GLY A 32 1.86 0.03 -11.50
C GLY A 32 3.14 0.86 -11.37
N ARG A 33 3.47 1.34 -10.15
CA ARG A 33 4.69 2.12 -9.86
C ARG A 33 5.84 1.29 -9.28
N ILE A 34 5.54 0.33 -8.39
CA ILE A 34 6.58 -0.27 -7.55
C ILE A 34 6.93 -1.73 -7.88
N CYS A 35 6.07 -2.44 -8.60
CA CYS A 35 6.39 -3.80 -9.02
C CYS A 35 7.70 -3.81 -9.84
N PRO A 36 8.59 -4.78 -9.61
CA PRO A 36 9.80 -4.97 -10.43
C PRO A 36 9.43 -5.61 -11.78
N GLN A 37 8.83 -4.82 -12.66
CA GLN A 37 8.20 -5.27 -13.92
C GLN A 37 9.22 -5.89 -14.86
N ASP A 38 10.45 -5.37 -14.87
CA ASP A 38 11.61 -5.89 -15.59
C ASP A 38 11.97 -7.35 -15.26
N ARG A 39 11.64 -7.79 -14.05
CA ARG A 39 11.86 -9.16 -13.56
C ARG A 39 10.59 -10.03 -13.54
N LEU A 40 9.44 -9.42 -13.72
CA LEU A 40 8.13 -10.07 -13.64
C LEU A 40 7.45 -10.09 -15.01
N CYS A 41 6.39 -9.31 -15.18
CA CYS A 41 5.55 -9.35 -16.37
C CYS A 41 6.28 -8.88 -17.65
N GLU A 42 7.05 -7.80 -17.58
CA GLU A 42 7.76 -7.26 -18.74
C GLU A 42 8.96 -8.12 -19.11
N GLY A 43 9.79 -8.53 -18.14
CA GLY A 43 10.96 -9.37 -18.37
C GLY A 43 10.65 -10.80 -18.83
N ASN A 44 9.40 -11.24 -18.72
CA ASN A 44 8.93 -12.55 -19.18
C ASN A 44 7.86 -12.45 -20.26
N CYS A 45 7.77 -11.31 -20.94
CA CYS A 45 6.74 -11.05 -21.94
C CYS A 45 6.94 -11.92 -23.19
N VAL A 46 5.96 -12.76 -23.49
CA VAL A 46 6.02 -13.63 -24.70
C VAL A 46 5.90 -12.83 -26.00
N ILE A 47 5.29 -11.64 -25.96
CA ILE A 47 5.21 -10.73 -27.12
C ILE A 47 6.60 -10.19 -27.45
N GLU A 48 7.42 -9.84 -26.43
CA GLU A 48 8.82 -9.46 -26.59
C GLU A 48 9.62 -10.60 -27.21
N GLN A 49 9.44 -11.82 -26.70
CA GLN A 49 10.14 -13.00 -27.23
C GLN A 49 9.79 -13.30 -28.69
N SER A 50 8.62 -12.88 -29.15
CA SER A 50 8.19 -12.98 -30.56
C SER A 50 8.65 -11.81 -31.45
N GLY A 51 9.40 -10.85 -30.89
CA GLY A 51 9.95 -9.70 -31.64
C GLY A 51 8.97 -8.55 -31.85
N HIS A 52 7.85 -8.50 -31.11
CA HIS A 52 6.82 -7.46 -31.25
C HIS A 52 6.88 -6.37 -30.15
N GLY A 53 7.90 -6.40 -29.30
CA GLY A 53 8.07 -5.46 -28.20
C GLY A 53 7.33 -5.87 -26.91
N THR A 54 7.81 -5.36 -25.80
CA THR A 54 7.25 -5.67 -24.47
C THR A 54 5.94 -4.94 -24.21
N VAL A 55 4.96 -5.63 -23.66
CA VAL A 55 3.74 -5.00 -23.13
C VAL A 55 4.06 -4.35 -21.78
N THR A 56 4.07 -3.02 -21.71
CA THR A 56 4.38 -2.24 -20.50
C THR A 56 3.21 -2.19 -19.54
N ILE A 57 2.88 -3.35 -18.96
CA ILE A 57 1.69 -3.56 -18.11
C ILE A 57 1.60 -2.54 -16.99
N GLY A 58 2.69 -2.33 -16.25
CA GLY A 58 2.67 -1.40 -15.13
C GLY A 58 2.47 0.05 -15.53
N SER A 59 3.04 0.49 -16.66
CA SER A 59 2.81 1.85 -17.17
C SER A 59 1.35 2.05 -17.58
N VAL A 60 0.74 1.03 -18.19
CA VAL A 60 -0.69 1.07 -18.54
C VAL A 60 -1.57 1.07 -17.28
N GLU A 61 -1.28 0.22 -16.29
CA GLU A 61 -2.00 0.19 -15.01
C GLU A 61 -1.91 1.55 -14.29
N LYS A 62 -0.72 2.16 -14.27
CA LYS A 62 -0.52 3.52 -13.76
C LYS A 62 -1.37 4.54 -14.49
N TYR A 63 -1.37 4.51 -15.82
CA TYR A 63 -2.15 5.44 -16.66
C TYR A 63 -3.65 5.32 -16.38
N ILE A 64 -4.19 4.10 -16.37
CA ILE A 64 -5.60 3.83 -16.06
C ILE A 64 -5.98 4.44 -14.71
N THR A 65 -5.19 4.15 -13.68
CA THR A 65 -5.51 4.53 -12.31
C THR A 65 -5.31 6.02 -12.06
N ASP A 66 -4.25 6.63 -12.57
CA ASP A 66 -4.06 8.08 -12.44
C ASP A 66 -5.17 8.85 -13.16
N THR A 67 -5.55 8.44 -14.37
CA THR A 67 -6.71 9.01 -15.07
C THR A 67 -7.99 8.89 -14.25
N ALA A 68 -8.21 7.74 -13.62
CA ALA A 68 -9.41 7.53 -12.79
C ALA A 68 -9.42 8.41 -11.54
N TRP A 69 -8.27 8.66 -10.93
CA TRP A 69 -8.14 9.61 -9.82
C TRP A 69 -8.42 11.05 -10.28
N GLU A 70 -7.85 11.49 -11.39
CA GLU A 70 -8.03 12.82 -11.98
C GLU A 70 -9.50 13.09 -12.34
N LYS A 71 -10.15 12.11 -12.94
CA LYS A 71 -11.58 12.18 -13.30
C LYS A 71 -12.53 11.99 -12.11
N GLY A 72 -12.00 11.63 -10.94
CA GLY A 72 -12.80 11.40 -9.74
C GLY A 72 -13.71 10.17 -9.85
N TRP A 73 -13.35 9.16 -10.63
CA TRP A 73 -14.09 7.90 -10.74
C TRP A 73 -13.89 6.99 -9.52
N ILE A 74 -12.71 7.06 -8.89
CA ILE A 74 -12.43 6.32 -7.66
C ILE A 74 -13.16 6.98 -6.50
N LYS A 75 -14.09 6.24 -5.89
CA LYS A 75 -14.97 6.73 -4.82
C LYS A 75 -14.68 6.01 -3.51
N PRO A 76 -14.97 6.66 -2.36
CA PRO A 76 -14.95 5.98 -1.07
C PRO A 76 -15.87 4.77 -1.03
N ILE A 77 -15.52 3.78 -0.24
CA ILE A 77 -16.32 2.58 -0.01
C ILE A 77 -17.73 3.00 0.43
N LYS A 78 -18.73 2.46 -0.24
CA LYS A 78 -20.12 2.54 0.17
C LYS A 78 -20.58 1.16 0.58
N ILE A 79 -20.99 1.02 1.83
CA ILE A 79 -21.53 -0.23 2.36
C ILE A 79 -23.06 -0.22 2.25
N ALA A 80 -23.62 -1.37 1.91
CA ALA A 80 -25.09 -1.52 1.87
C ALA A 80 -25.69 -1.57 3.28
N LYS A 81 -24.99 -2.25 4.21
CA LYS A 81 -25.38 -2.40 5.61
C LYS A 81 -24.12 -2.56 6.46
N GLU A 82 -24.03 -1.79 7.55
CA GLU A 82 -23.02 -2.01 8.56
C GLU A 82 -23.43 -3.19 9.47
N ILE A 83 -22.48 -4.06 9.76
CA ILE A 83 -22.67 -5.17 10.68
C ILE A 83 -22.00 -4.84 12.02
N ASP A 84 -22.47 -5.48 13.11
CA ASP A 84 -22.00 -5.10 14.44
C ASP A 84 -20.57 -5.56 14.76
N GLN A 85 -20.13 -6.62 14.09
CA GLN A 85 -18.78 -7.16 14.30
C GLN A 85 -17.71 -6.16 13.87
N SER A 86 -16.65 -6.14 14.66
CA SER A 86 -15.48 -5.28 14.47
C SER A 86 -14.20 -6.07 14.31
N VAL A 87 -13.29 -5.53 13.50
CA VAL A 87 -11.96 -6.11 13.30
C VAL A 87 -10.89 -5.07 13.62
N GLY A 88 -9.99 -5.42 14.53
CA GLY A 88 -8.78 -4.67 14.82
C GLY A 88 -7.62 -5.15 13.95
N ILE A 89 -6.98 -4.26 13.21
CA ILE A 89 -5.83 -4.59 12.36
C ILE A 89 -4.58 -3.94 12.94
N VAL A 90 -3.55 -4.74 13.21
CA VAL A 90 -2.26 -4.24 13.73
C VAL A 90 -1.28 -4.10 12.58
N GLY A 91 -1.04 -2.87 12.17
CA GLY A 91 -0.17 -2.48 11.06
C GLY A 91 -0.94 -1.86 9.89
N ALA A 92 -0.61 -0.61 9.57
CA ALA A 92 -1.18 0.16 8.47
C ALA A 92 -0.34 0.05 7.18
N GLY A 93 0.41 -1.04 7.00
CA GLY A 93 1.10 -1.35 5.75
C GLY A 93 0.17 -1.93 4.67
N PRO A 94 0.69 -2.27 3.47
CA PRO A 94 -0.11 -2.75 2.35
C PRO A 94 -1.07 -3.89 2.70
N ALA A 95 -0.60 -4.88 3.48
CA ALA A 95 -1.42 -6.03 3.88
C ALA A 95 -2.60 -5.62 4.75
N GLY A 96 -2.35 -4.76 5.76
CA GLY A 96 -3.41 -4.25 6.64
C GLY A 96 -4.41 -3.38 5.91
N LEU A 97 -3.94 -2.52 5.00
CA LEU A 97 -4.79 -1.64 4.19
C LEU A 97 -5.70 -2.43 3.24
N ALA A 98 -5.15 -3.43 2.53
CA ALA A 98 -5.92 -4.27 1.62
C ALA A 98 -6.99 -5.08 2.37
N CYS A 99 -6.63 -5.71 3.49
CA CYS A 99 -7.58 -6.44 4.32
C CYS A 99 -8.67 -5.51 4.88
N ALA A 100 -8.28 -4.32 5.35
CA ALA A 100 -9.23 -3.32 5.86
C ALA A 100 -10.26 -2.92 4.79
N GLU A 101 -9.82 -2.69 3.56
CA GLU A 101 -10.68 -2.34 2.45
C GLU A 101 -11.70 -3.45 2.14
N GLU A 102 -11.23 -4.69 2.01
CA GLU A 102 -12.11 -5.82 1.69
C GLU A 102 -13.12 -6.11 2.80
N LEU A 103 -12.69 -6.11 4.06
CA LEU A 103 -13.60 -6.30 5.20
C LEU A 103 -14.59 -5.13 5.33
N ARG A 104 -14.16 -3.90 5.03
CA ARG A 104 -15.06 -2.74 5.06
C ARG A 104 -16.13 -2.82 3.97
N LYS A 105 -15.78 -3.27 2.76
CA LYS A 105 -16.75 -3.55 1.67
C LYS A 105 -17.84 -4.54 2.10
N LEU A 106 -17.47 -5.52 2.94
CA LEU A 106 -18.40 -6.49 3.52
C LEU A 106 -19.26 -5.93 4.66
N GLY A 107 -18.99 -4.70 5.13
CA GLY A 107 -19.77 -4.03 6.16
C GLY A 107 -19.19 -4.08 7.58
N TYR A 108 -18.03 -4.71 7.80
CA TYR A 108 -17.38 -4.77 9.11
C TYR A 108 -16.91 -3.40 9.59
N LYS A 109 -16.95 -3.19 10.91
CA LYS A 109 -16.33 -2.04 11.57
C LYS A 109 -14.83 -2.27 11.67
N ILE A 110 -14.03 -1.40 11.05
CA ILE A 110 -12.57 -1.61 10.96
C ILE A 110 -11.83 -0.50 11.69
N THR A 111 -10.86 -0.91 12.52
CA THR A 111 -9.89 -0.01 13.13
C THR A 111 -8.48 -0.55 12.89
N ILE A 112 -7.63 0.28 12.29
CA ILE A 112 -6.22 -0.03 12.05
C ILE A 112 -5.38 0.68 13.10
N TYR A 113 -4.52 -0.07 13.78
CA TYR A 113 -3.56 0.43 14.77
C TYR A 113 -2.16 0.39 14.17
N ASP A 114 -1.44 1.50 14.24
CA ASP A 114 -0.05 1.55 13.79
C ASP A 114 0.83 2.31 14.77
N ARG A 115 2.05 1.83 14.99
CA ARG A 115 3.03 2.46 15.87
C ARG A 115 3.60 3.76 15.31
N TYR A 116 3.48 3.97 14.01
CA TYR A 116 3.96 5.17 13.34
C TYR A 116 2.89 6.26 13.28
N ASP A 117 3.34 7.47 13.04
CA ASP A 117 2.52 8.69 12.92
C ASP A 117 1.77 8.78 11.58
N ARG A 118 2.16 7.99 10.57
CA ARG A 118 1.51 7.93 9.25
C ARG A 118 1.21 6.50 8.84
N ALA A 119 0.04 6.30 8.26
CA ALA A 119 -0.33 5.04 7.64
C ALA A 119 0.38 4.84 6.30
N GLY A 120 0.56 3.59 5.89
CA GLY A 120 1.21 3.20 4.63
C GLY A 120 2.40 2.26 4.84
N GLY A 121 2.93 2.16 6.07
CA GLY A 121 4.06 1.29 6.37
C GLY A 121 5.26 1.58 5.45
N LEU A 122 5.79 0.56 4.78
CA LEU A 122 6.92 0.72 3.85
C LEU A 122 6.60 1.58 2.62
N LEU A 123 5.33 1.75 2.25
CA LEU A 123 4.95 2.65 1.15
C LEU A 123 5.30 4.12 1.49
N ILE A 124 5.19 4.49 2.76
CA ILE A 124 5.54 5.84 3.26
C ILE A 124 7.01 5.90 3.65
N TYR A 125 7.50 4.93 4.44
CA TYR A 125 8.81 5.05 5.09
C TYR A 125 9.93 4.26 4.42
N GLY A 126 9.61 3.26 3.57
CA GLY A 126 10.61 2.38 2.97
C GLY A 126 10.93 2.72 1.51
N ILE A 127 9.93 3.05 0.71
CA ILE A 127 10.11 3.29 -0.74
C ILE A 127 10.47 4.76 -0.96
N PRO A 128 11.57 5.07 -1.69
CA PRO A 128 11.95 6.45 -2.01
C PRO A 128 10.88 7.19 -2.82
N ASN A 129 10.76 8.50 -2.61
CA ASN A 129 9.75 9.34 -3.24
C ASN A 129 9.83 9.36 -4.78
N PHE A 130 11.03 9.22 -5.35
CA PHE A 130 11.22 9.17 -6.80
C PHE A 130 10.65 7.90 -7.44
N LYS A 131 10.42 6.83 -6.65
CA LYS A 131 9.82 5.58 -7.11
C LYS A 131 8.31 5.51 -6.79
N LEU A 132 7.90 6.10 -5.68
CA LEU A 132 6.49 6.17 -5.25
C LEU A 132 6.25 7.51 -4.57
N GLU A 133 5.59 8.41 -5.27
CA GLU A 133 5.20 9.72 -4.77
C GLU A 133 4.28 9.57 -3.57
N LYS A 134 4.57 10.25 -2.45
CA LYS A 134 3.85 10.04 -1.19
C LYS A 134 2.38 10.44 -1.27
N PHE A 135 2.05 11.46 -2.08
CA PHE A 135 0.66 11.85 -2.29
C PHE A 135 -0.22 10.71 -2.85
N VAL A 136 0.37 9.77 -3.62
CA VAL A 136 -0.35 8.60 -4.14
C VAL A 136 -0.80 7.68 -3.00
N VAL A 137 0.05 7.50 -2.00
CA VAL A 137 -0.27 6.72 -0.80
C VAL A 137 -1.27 7.47 0.08
N GLU A 138 -1.03 8.76 0.30
CA GLU A 138 -1.88 9.62 1.14
C GLU A 138 -3.31 9.70 0.61
N ARG A 139 -3.50 9.92 -0.71
CA ARG A 139 -4.84 9.96 -1.32
C ARG A 139 -5.59 8.63 -1.14
N ARG A 140 -4.89 7.48 -1.18
CA ARG A 140 -5.48 6.16 -0.92
C ARG A 140 -5.89 6.02 0.55
N ILE A 141 -5.04 6.43 1.49
CA ILE A 141 -5.36 6.42 2.92
C ILE A 141 -6.59 7.29 3.21
N ASP A 142 -6.66 8.49 2.63
CA ASP A 142 -7.79 9.39 2.81
C ASP A 142 -9.09 8.82 2.21
N LEU A 143 -9.00 8.11 1.09
CA LEU A 143 -10.14 7.40 0.51
C LEU A 143 -10.67 6.33 1.47
N LEU A 144 -9.78 5.54 2.09
CA LEU A 144 -10.13 4.51 3.07
C LEU A 144 -10.76 5.12 4.33
N LYS A 145 -10.22 6.24 4.84
CA LYS A 145 -10.83 7.00 5.95
C LYS A 145 -12.24 7.48 5.60
N LYS A 146 -12.43 8.06 4.41
CA LYS A 146 -13.75 8.48 3.90
C LYS A 146 -14.71 7.29 3.74
N GLY A 147 -14.21 6.08 3.53
CA GLY A 147 -14.96 4.82 3.52
C GLY A 147 -15.35 4.30 4.90
N GLY A 148 -14.97 5.01 5.98
CA GLY A 148 -15.33 4.67 7.35
C GLY A 148 -14.35 3.74 8.07
N ILE A 149 -13.13 3.55 7.54
CA ILE A 149 -12.05 2.85 8.26
C ILE A 149 -11.41 3.82 9.25
N LYS A 150 -11.32 3.41 10.51
CA LYS A 150 -10.67 4.18 11.58
C LYS A 150 -9.16 3.88 11.61
N PHE A 151 -8.36 4.91 11.87
CA PHE A 151 -6.90 4.80 11.99
C PHE A 151 -6.45 5.36 13.34
N GLU A 152 -5.82 4.52 14.14
CA GLU A 152 -5.22 4.85 15.44
C GLU A 152 -3.69 4.82 15.25
N GLN A 153 -3.12 5.99 15.01
CA GLN A 153 -1.67 6.16 14.80
C GLN A 153 -0.95 6.35 16.14
N ASN A 154 0.38 6.11 16.15
CA ASN A 154 1.22 6.16 17.37
C ASN A 154 0.77 5.15 18.46
N VAL A 155 0.15 4.06 18.04
CA VAL A 155 -0.30 2.96 18.93
C VAL A 155 0.54 1.74 18.68
N GLU A 156 1.46 1.44 19.60
CA GLU A 156 2.29 0.24 19.57
C GLU A 156 1.70 -0.83 20.49
N ILE A 157 1.22 -1.91 19.86
CA ILE A 157 0.64 -3.04 20.61
C ILE A 157 1.73 -3.71 21.43
N GLY A 158 1.45 -3.91 22.71
CA GLY A 158 2.40 -4.42 23.70
C GLY A 158 3.12 -3.31 24.50
N LYS A 159 2.97 -2.04 24.13
CA LYS A 159 3.49 -0.89 24.89
C LYS A 159 2.38 0.00 25.43
N ASN A 160 1.67 0.72 24.56
CA ASN A 160 0.63 1.66 24.95
C ASN A 160 -0.79 1.15 24.76
N LEU A 161 -0.93 -0.01 24.16
CA LEU A 161 -2.16 -0.80 24.12
C LEU A 161 -1.79 -2.29 24.20
N SER A 162 -2.27 -3.02 25.18
CA SER A 162 -2.00 -4.45 25.33
C SER A 162 -2.79 -5.29 24.32
N LEU A 163 -2.29 -6.48 23.99
CA LEU A 163 -3.04 -7.43 23.16
C LEU A 163 -4.34 -7.88 23.81
N LYS A 164 -4.38 -7.91 25.17
CA LYS A 164 -5.59 -8.25 25.92
C LYS A 164 -6.67 -7.19 25.69
N GLU A 165 -6.34 -5.92 25.90
CA GLU A 165 -7.28 -4.80 25.65
C GLU A 165 -7.74 -4.76 24.19
N LEU A 166 -6.85 -5.06 23.23
CA LEU A 166 -7.22 -5.11 21.82
C LEU A 166 -8.25 -6.22 21.56
N LYS A 167 -8.10 -7.41 22.20
CA LYS A 167 -9.06 -8.51 22.14
C LYS A 167 -10.41 -8.18 22.77
N GLU A 168 -10.44 -7.29 23.75
CA GLU A 168 -11.68 -6.85 24.40
C GLU A 168 -12.43 -5.81 23.54
N ARG A 169 -11.72 -5.12 22.64
CA ARG A 169 -12.29 -4.08 21.76
C ARG A 169 -12.84 -4.61 20.44
N HIS A 170 -12.40 -5.79 20.00
CA HIS A 170 -12.70 -6.30 18.67
C HIS A 170 -13.06 -7.78 18.69
N ASP A 171 -13.97 -8.18 17.81
CA ASP A 171 -14.39 -9.58 17.65
C ASP A 171 -13.29 -10.42 16.96
N ALA A 172 -12.46 -9.79 16.12
CA ALA A 172 -11.33 -10.44 15.48
C ALA A 172 -10.14 -9.48 15.38
N ILE A 173 -8.93 -10.05 15.31
CA ILE A 173 -7.68 -9.30 15.16
C ILE A 173 -6.87 -9.89 14.01
N LEU A 174 -6.40 -9.00 13.13
CA LEU A 174 -5.38 -9.32 12.12
C LEU A 174 -4.04 -8.70 12.54
N ILE A 175 -2.97 -9.50 12.51
CA ILE A 175 -1.60 -9.02 12.71
C ILE A 175 -0.92 -8.87 11.34
N ALA A 176 -0.64 -7.64 10.94
CA ALA A 176 -0.07 -7.27 9.64
C ALA A 176 1.14 -6.33 9.79
N THR A 177 2.00 -6.62 10.79
CA THR A 177 3.10 -5.74 11.23
C THR A 177 4.28 -5.67 10.27
N GLY A 178 4.36 -6.54 9.27
CA GLY A 178 5.52 -6.66 8.39
C GLY A 178 6.75 -7.24 9.08
N VAL A 179 7.91 -7.12 8.44
CA VAL A 179 9.20 -7.65 8.94
C VAL A 179 10.18 -6.49 9.08
N TYR A 180 10.53 -6.16 10.31
CA TYR A 180 11.43 -5.02 10.63
C TYR A 180 12.79 -5.44 11.18
N LYS A 181 12.97 -6.71 11.57
CA LYS A 181 14.28 -7.19 12.02
C LYS A 181 15.20 -7.33 10.79
N PRO A 182 16.27 -6.53 10.67
CA PRO A 182 17.19 -6.64 9.56
C PRO A 182 17.95 -7.97 9.61
N ARG A 183 18.36 -8.45 8.43
CA ARG A 183 19.39 -9.50 8.37
C ARG A 183 20.74 -8.85 8.58
N GLU A 184 21.50 -9.35 9.53
CA GLU A 184 22.87 -8.92 9.77
C GLU A 184 23.79 -9.56 8.75
N ILE A 185 24.60 -8.76 8.08
CA ILE A 185 25.70 -9.20 7.23
C ILE A 185 26.97 -8.93 8.05
N LYS A 186 27.60 -10.00 8.54
CA LYS A 186 28.86 -9.90 9.28
C LYS A 186 30.02 -9.77 8.30
N LEU A 187 30.50 -8.56 8.11
CA LEU A 187 31.63 -8.23 7.28
C LEU A 187 32.65 -7.43 8.10
N GLU A 188 33.92 -7.49 7.71
CA GLU A 188 34.94 -6.63 8.28
C GLU A 188 34.56 -5.15 8.01
N GLY A 189 34.51 -4.35 9.08
CA GLY A 189 34.15 -2.95 9.00
C GLY A 189 32.65 -2.65 9.11
N ASP A 190 31.78 -3.61 9.41
CA ASP A 190 30.33 -3.40 9.58
C ASP A 190 29.97 -2.45 10.73
N ASN A 191 30.93 -2.22 11.64
CA ASN A 191 30.83 -1.29 12.78
C ASN A 191 31.44 0.10 12.54
N LEU A 192 31.90 0.40 11.34
CA LEU A 192 32.45 1.72 11.00
C LEU A 192 31.38 2.80 11.03
N LYS A 193 31.83 4.05 11.30
CA LYS A 193 30.94 5.22 11.26
C LYS A 193 30.33 5.38 9.87
N ASN A 194 29.07 5.85 9.83
CA ASN A 194 28.29 6.09 8.60
C ASN A 194 27.84 4.82 7.84
N ILE A 195 27.91 3.65 8.48
CA ILE A 195 27.25 2.44 8.00
C ILE A 195 25.90 2.32 8.74
N TYR A 196 24.82 2.35 7.98
CA TYR A 196 23.47 2.33 8.53
C TYR A 196 22.68 1.14 7.95
N PRO A 197 21.80 0.51 8.74
CA PRO A 197 20.80 -0.41 8.21
C PRO A 197 19.93 0.29 7.16
N ALA A 198 19.64 -0.39 6.04
CA ALA A 198 18.90 0.19 4.93
C ALA A 198 17.57 0.82 5.35
N MET A 199 16.82 0.18 6.25
CA MET A 199 15.54 0.70 6.71
C MET A 199 15.66 1.97 7.57
N GLU A 200 16.74 2.11 8.33
CA GLU A 200 17.01 3.32 9.10
C GLU A 200 17.28 4.50 8.16
N PHE A 201 18.17 4.31 7.19
CA PHE A 201 18.47 5.31 6.17
C PHE A 201 17.23 5.69 5.35
N LEU A 202 16.47 4.70 4.84
CA LEU A 202 15.29 4.94 4.02
C LEU A 202 14.19 5.68 4.80
N THR A 203 13.98 5.30 6.06
CA THR A 203 13.00 5.97 6.92
C THR A 203 13.40 7.42 7.16
N ALA A 204 14.66 7.70 7.49
CA ALA A 204 15.17 9.07 7.68
C ALA A 204 15.04 9.89 6.40
N SER A 205 15.46 9.36 5.26
CA SER A 205 15.34 10.00 3.95
C SER A 205 13.88 10.33 3.59
N ASN A 206 12.96 9.38 3.76
CA ASN A 206 11.54 9.63 3.48
C ASN A 206 10.93 10.65 4.45
N ARG A 207 11.25 10.59 5.74
CA ARG A 207 10.82 11.60 6.74
C ARG A 207 11.30 13.00 6.36
N LYS A 208 12.56 13.15 5.96
CA LYS A 208 13.10 14.43 5.47
C LYS A 208 12.32 14.93 4.25
N GLY A 209 12.01 14.04 3.30
CA GLY A 209 11.19 14.35 2.12
C GLY A 209 9.74 14.72 2.45
N LEU A 210 9.21 14.28 3.58
CA LEU A 210 7.88 14.63 4.11
C LEU A 210 7.90 15.92 4.96
N GLY A 211 9.06 16.58 5.11
CA GLY A 211 9.23 17.82 5.88
C GLY A 211 9.47 17.62 7.37
N ASP A 212 9.70 16.38 7.82
CA ASP A 212 10.00 16.10 9.21
C ASP A 212 11.43 16.57 9.56
N LYS A 213 11.63 17.02 10.82
CA LYS A 213 12.96 17.25 11.36
C LYS A 213 13.62 15.89 11.64
N VAL A 214 14.62 15.55 10.86
CA VAL A 214 15.45 14.35 11.06
C VAL A 214 16.79 14.79 11.62
N LYS A 215 17.32 14.08 12.62
CA LYS A 215 18.70 14.30 13.09
C LYS A 215 19.65 13.87 11.97
N ASP A 216 20.61 14.73 11.66
CA ASP A 216 21.71 14.42 10.76
C ASP A 216 22.63 13.35 11.36
#